data_98f1e71781e68f07e42a95f0a74a230b
#
_entry.id   98f1e71781e68f07e42a95f0a74a230b
#
_cell.length_a   1.000
_cell.length_b   1.000
_cell.length_c   1.000
_cell.angle_alpha   90.00
_cell.angle_beta   90.00
_cell.angle_gamma   90.00
#
_symmetry.space_group_name_H-M   'P 1'
#
loop_
_entity.id
_entity.type
_entity.pdbx_description
1 polymer ?
#
loop_
_entity_poly.entity_id
_entity_poly.type
_entity_poly.pdbx_seq_one_letter_code
_entity_poly.pdbx_strand_id
1 'polypeptide(L)'
;MYAVVTGSTKGIGLAVLRQLASEGWNVAASSRNHEDLQRVKLDIESLPGNPKCFIHTVDFSHKEETIRYGQHLLEELPQIDLLINNAGVFYPGSVHQEDDGVLEDTMALNLFSPYHLTRTLLPSMMGRRKGHIINVCSIASFMAYPNGGAYTISKFALLGLSKALREEMKPYGIRVTSVMPGATWSASWGDAPYPDDRLMPPEDVAEIIVSTTRLSAASAVEEIIIRPQLGDL
;
A
#
# COMPACT_ATOMS: atom_id res chain seq x y z
N MET A 1 -14.36 -7.94 9.66
CA MET A 1 -13.34 -8.03 8.59
C MET A 1 -12.05 -7.44 9.10
N TYR A 2 -10.90 -7.90 8.59
CA TYR A 2 -9.57 -7.46 9.03
C TYR A 2 -8.74 -7.02 7.83
N ALA A 3 -8.21 -5.80 7.89
CA ALA A 3 -7.36 -5.22 6.84
C ALA A 3 -5.97 -4.91 7.39
N VAL A 4 -4.96 -5.22 6.61
CA VAL A 4 -3.55 -4.88 6.88
C VAL A 4 -3.13 -3.78 5.92
N VAL A 5 -2.62 -2.65 6.44
CA VAL A 5 -2.15 -1.52 5.63
C VAL A 5 -0.71 -1.19 6.02
N THR A 6 0.23 -1.37 5.11
CA THR A 6 1.63 -1.02 5.36
C THR A 6 1.91 0.47 5.12
N GLY A 7 2.78 1.09 5.94
CA GLY A 7 3.10 2.52 5.80
C GLY A 7 1.91 3.43 6.06
N SER A 8 1.15 3.17 7.12
CA SER A 8 -0.18 3.73 7.34
C SER A 8 -0.25 4.87 8.36
N THR A 9 0.86 5.57 8.63
CA THR A 9 0.87 6.72 9.56
C THR A 9 0.68 8.07 8.90
N LYS A 10 0.68 8.14 7.56
CA LYS A 10 0.50 9.36 6.78
C LYS A 10 0.06 9.07 5.34
N GLY A 11 -0.34 10.14 4.62
CA GLY A 11 -0.68 10.07 3.19
C GLY A 11 -1.76 9.04 2.88
N ILE A 12 -1.64 8.38 1.72
CA ILE A 12 -2.61 7.39 1.22
C ILE A 12 -2.86 6.29 2.25
N GLY A 13 -1.80 5.75 2.86
CA GLY A 13 -1.95 4.66 3.83
C GLY A 13 -2.80 5.03 5.05
N LEU A 14 -2.65 6.24 5.58
CA LEU A 14 -3.48 6.73 6.70
C LEU A 14 -4.92 6.98 6.26
N ALA A 15 -5.12 7.61 5.09
CA ALA A 15 -6.46 7.88 4.56
C ALA A 15 -7.24 6.56 4.35
N VAL A 16 -6.61 5.55 3.73
CA VAL A 16 -7.20 4.22 3.55
C VAL A 16 -7.51 3.55 4.88
N LEU A 17 -6.58 3.62 5.85
CA LEU A 17 -6.78 3.01 7.17
C LEU A 17 -8.00 3.60 7.88
N ARG A 18 -8.12 4.95 7.90
CA ARG A 18 -9.25 5.68 8.49
C ARG A 18 -10.57 5.32 7.82
N GLN A 19 -10.59 5.29 6.50
CA GLN A 19 -11.80 5.00 5.76
C GLN A 19 -12.27 3.56 5.99
N LEU A 20 -11.38 2.57 5.95
CA LEU A 20 -11.71 1.19 6.28
C LEU A 20 -12.27 1.07 7.70
N ALA A 21 -11.61 1.71 8.67
CA ALA A 21 -12.07 1.69 10.06
C ALA A 21 -13.45 2.33 10.23
N SER A 22 -13.73 3.46 9.56
CA SER A 22 -15.04 4.10 9.58
C SER A 22 -16.16 3.24 8.98
N GLU A 23 -15.81 2.28 8.11
CA GLU A 23 -16.71 1.28 7.54
C GLU A 23 -16.80 -0.01 8.40
N GLY A 24 -16.24 0.01 9.61
CA GLY A 24 -16.34 -1.10 10.58
C GLY A 24 -15.30 -2.21 10.38
N TRP A 25 -14.21 -1.96 9.63
CA TRP A 25 -13.09 -2.89 9.56
C TRP A 25 -12.21 -2.76 10.82
N ASN A 26 -11.73 -3.88 11.34
CA ASN A 26 -10.58 -3.89 12.20
C ASN A 26 -9.32 -3.77 11.34
N VAL A 27 -8.35 -2.97 11.77
CA VAL A 27 -7.21 -2.61 10.93
C VAL A 27 -5.88 -2.88 11.63
N ALA A 28 -4.87 -3.31 10.88
CA ALA A 28 -3.50 -3.40 11.33
C ALA A 28 -2.67 -2.33 10.63
N ALA A 29 -2.12 -1.42 11.43
CA ALA A 29 -1.28 -0.32 11.00
C ALA A 29 0.19 -0.63 11.24
N SER A 30 1.06 -0.26 10.31
CA SER A 30 2.50 -0.46 10.46
C SER A 30 3.32 0.69 9.89
N SER A 31 4.38 1.05 10.60
CA SER A 31 5.38 2.03 10.19
C SER A 31 6.65 1.88 11.04
N ARG A 32 7.68 2.68 10.73
CA ARG A 32 8.93 2.71 11.52
C ARG A 32 8.81 3.51 12.81
N ASN A 33 7.86 4.43 12.91
CA ASN A 33 7.70 5.31 14.07
C ASN A 33 6.57 4.82 14.98
N HIS A 34 6.95 4.38 16.18
CA HIS A 34 5.99 3.87 17.18
C HIS A 34 5.06 4.96 17.73
N GLU A 35 5.56 6.18 17.92
CA GLU A 35 4.74 7.28 18.46
C GLU A 35 3.63 7.67 17.48
N ASP A 36 3.95 7.73 16.18
CA ASP A 36 2.94 7.99 15.14
C ASP A 36 1.89 6.87 15.09
N LEU A 37 2.31 5.62 15.26
CA LEU A 37 1.38 4.48 15.35
C LEU A 37 0.45 4.58 16.56
N GLN A 38 0.95 5.01 17.73
CA GLN A 38 0.12 5.23 18.91
C GLN A 38 -0.96 6.31 18.65
N ARG A 39 -0.58 7.42 18.00
CA ARG A 39 -1.55 8.47 17.62
C ARG A 39 -2.60 7.94 16.67
N VAL A 40 -2.18 7.18 15.65
CA VAL A 40 -3.10 6.53 14.71
C VAL A 40 -4.05 5.57 15.43
N LYS A 41 -3.54 4.77 16.36
CA LYS A 41 -4.37 3.85 17.15
C LYS A 41 -5.46 4.59 17.91
N LEU A 42 -5.10 5.64 18.65
CA LEU A 42 -6.07 6.44 19.42
C LEU A 42 -7.13 7.07 18.50
N ASP A 43 -6.72 7.59 17.36
CA ASP A 43 -7.61 8.18 16.36
C ASP A 43 -8.61 7.14 15.82
N ILE A 44 -8.11 5.99 15.38
CA ILE A 44 -8.93 4.92 14.83
C ILE A 44 -9.91 4.34 15.87
N GLU A 45 -9.44 4.05 17.08
CA GLU A 45 -10.28 3.45 18.13
C GLU A 45 -11.31 4.43 18.71
N SER A 46 -11.18 5.75 18.42
CA SER A 46 -12.18 6.76 18.74
C SER A 46 -13.35 6.83 17.73
N LEU A 47 -13.23 6.17 16.57
CA LEU A 47 -14.27 6.20 15.55
C LEU A 47 -15.55 5.45 16.00
N PRO A 48 -16.74 5.83 15.49
CA PRO A 48 -17.97 5.11 15.76
C PRO A 48 -17.87 3.62 15.43
N GLY A 49 -18.40 2.77 16.29
CA GLY A 49 -18.33 1.32 16.13
C GLY A 49 -17.11 0.67 16.81
N ASN A 50 -16.22 1.46 17.41
CA ASN A 50 -15.01 1.02 18.12
C ASN A 50 -14.19 0.00 17.33
N PRO A 51 -13.74 0.32 16.11
CA PRO A 51 -12.87 -0.56 15.34
C PRO A 51 -11.57 -0.81 16.09
N LYS A 52 -11.06 -2.03 16.06
CA LYS A 52 -9.76 -2.35 16.68
C LYS A 52 -8.63 -1.92 15.74
N CYS A 53 -7.60 -1.29 16.32
CA CYS A 53 -6.38 -0.93 15.61
C CYS A 53 -5.17 -1.65 16.22
N PHE A 54 -4.63 -2.61 15.50
CA PHE A 54 -3.40 -3.32 15.82
C PHE A 54 -2.22 -2.53 15.25
N ILE A 55 -1.18 -2.28 16.06
CA ILE A 55 -0.05 -1.45 15.63
C ILE A 55 1.26 -2.20 15.71
N HIS A 56 2.10 -2.08 14.67
CA HIS A 56 3.37 -2.78 14.58
C HIS A 56 4.47 -1.86 14.07
N THR A 57 5.56 -1.76 14.83
CA THR A 57 6.76 -1.07 14.38
C THR A 57 7.57 -2.01 13.50
N VAL A 58 7.74 -1.65 12.22
CA VAL A 58 8.41 -2.50 11.21
C VAL A 58 9.22 -1.61 10.28
N ASP A 59 10.46 -1.98 10.04
CA ASP A 59 11.23 -1.47 8.90
C ASP A 59 11.12 -2.45 7.72
N PHE A 60 10.33 -2.06 6.75
CA PHE A 60 10.07 -2.87 5.56
C PHE A 60 11.27 -2.94 4.58
N SER A 61 12.34 -2.19 4.79
CA SER A 61 13.57 -2.35 4.03
C SER A 61 14.31 -3.65 4.39
N HIS A 62 13.97 -4.26 5.54
CA HIS A 62 14.55 -5.50 6.03
C HIS A 62 13.63 -6.69 5.78
N LYS A 63 14.08 -7.64 4.97
CA LYS A 63 13.35 -8.84 4.61
C LYS A 63 12.86 -9.64 5.83
N GLU A 64 13.75 -9.86 6.80
CA GLU A 64 13.48 -10.66 7.99
C GLU A 64 12.43 -10.01 8.89
N GLU A 65 12.43 -8.68 8.99
CA GLU A 65 11.40 -7.94 9.73
C GLU A 65 10.05 -8.03 9.02
N THR A 66 10.04 -7.90 7.72
CA THR A 66 8.83 -8.06 6.90
C THR A 66 8.20 -9.44 7.07
N ILE A 67 9.01 -10.51 7.06
CA ILE A 67 8.53 -11.88 7.24
C ILE A 67 8.01 -12.09 8.66
N ARG A 68 8.76 -11.66 9.69
CA ARG A 68 8.31 -11.74 11.10
C ARG A 68 7.00 -10.98 11.33
N TYR A 69 6.86 -9.81 10.74
CA TYR A 69 5.60 -9.06 10.79
C TYR A 69 4.44 -9.86 10.22
N GLY A 70 4.61 -10.45 9.04
CA GLY A 70 3.59 -11.30 8.43
C GLY A 70 3.21 -12.51 9.30
N GLN A 71 4.19 -13.16 9.91
CA GLN A 71 3.97 -14.27 10.85
C GLN A 71 3.20 -13.82 12.09
N HIS A 72 3.59 -12.69 12.67
CA HIS A 72 2.91 -12.12 13.83
C HIS A 72 1.45 -11.75 13.54
N LEU A 73 1.17 -11.20 12.36
CA LEU A 73 -0.21 -10.94 11.93
C LEU A 73 -1.07 -12.22 11.83
N LEU A 74 -0.48 -13.34 11.39
CA LEU A 74 -1.18 -14.63 11.32
C LEU A 74 -1.49 -15.22 12.71
N GLU A 75 -0.71 -14.88 13.72
CA GLU A 75 -0.92 -15.29 15.11
C GLU A 75 -1.94 -14.38 15.82
N GLU A 76 -1.89 -13.06 15.56
CA GLU A 76 -2.69 -12.06 16.25
C GLU A 76 -4.10 -11.89 15.68
N LEU A 77 -4.22 -11.94 14.33
CA LEU A 77 -5.49 -11.70 13.67
C LEU A 77 -6.23 -13.00 13.36
N PRO A 78 -7.54 -13.08 13.64
CA PRO A 78 -8.33 -14.28 13.33
C PRO A 78 -8.32 -14.65 11.84
N GLN A 79 -8.20 -13.65 11.00
CA GLN A 79 -8.11 -13.76 9.54
C GLN A 79 -7.59 -12.44 8.94
N ILE A 80 -7.11 -12.50 7.71
CA ILE A 80 -6.75 -11.31 6.94
C ILE A 80 -7.60 -11.34 5.66
N ASP A 81 -8.55 -10.39 5.56
CA ASP A 81 -9.45 -10.28 4.41
C ASP A 81 -8.88 -9.37 3.33
N LEU A 82 -8.06 -8.38 3.73
CA LEU A 82 -7.48 -7.37 2.84
C LEU A 82 -6.02 -7.09 3.24
N LEU A 83 -5.13 -7.14 2.26
CA LEU A 83 -3.76 -6.67 2.38
C LEU A 83 -3.56 -5.48 1.44
N ILE A 84 -3.11 -4.35 1.98
CA ILE A 84 -2.74 -3.16 1.20
C ILE A 84 -1.24 -2.90 1.37
N ASN A 85 -0.49 -3.24 0.34
CA ASN A 85 0.93 -2.92 0.22
C ASN A 85 1.06 -1.46 -0.23
N ASN A 86 1.17 -0.55 0.75
CA ASN A 86 1.28 0.89 0.53
C ASN A 86 2.66 1.44 0.90
N ALA A 87 3.39 0.81 1.82
CA ALA A 87 4.72 1.27 2.19
C ALA A 87 5.62 1.41 0.95
N GLY A 88 6.28 2.56 0.84
CA GLY A 88 7.14 2.85 -0.29
C GLY A 88 7.92 4.14 -0.09
N VAL A 89 8.95 4.34 -0.92
CA VAL A 89 9.81 5.51 -0.93
C VAL A 89 10.02 6.00 -2.34
N PHE A 90 10.20 7.29 -2.47
CA PHE A 90 10.63 7.96 -3.70
C PHE A 90 11.90 8.74 -3.42
N TYR A 91 12.96 8.40 -4.12
CA TYR A 91 14.18 9.18 -4.20
C TYR A 91 14.27 9.73 -5.63
N PRO A 92 14.21 11.09 -5.80
CA PRO A 92 14.36 11.67 -7.11
C PRO A 92 15.81 11.53 -7.59
N GLY A 93 16.00 11.02 -8.80
CA GLY A 93 17.32 10.87 -9.38
C GLY A 93 17.26 10.32 -10.81
N SER A 94 18.26 10.61 -11.59
CA SER A 94 18.45 10.04 -12.92
C SER A 94 19.37 8.82 -12.83
N VAL A 95 19.06 7.73 -13.52
CA VAL A 95 19.81 6.46 -13.46
C VAL A 95 21.32 6.63 -13.56
N HIS A 96 21.79 7.58 -14.39
CA HIS A 96 23.23 7.81 -14.59
C HIS A 96 23.89 8.70 -13.52
N GLN A 97 23.13 9.19 -12.54
CA GLN A 97 23.59 10.11 -11.48
C GLN A 97 23.15 9.68 -10.08
N GLU A 98 22.35 8.62 -9.97
CA GLU A 98 21.99 8.08 -8.66
C GLU A 98 23.22 7.51 -7.96
N ASP A 99 23.30 7.70 -6.65
CA ASP A 99 24.35 7.10 -5.81
C ASP A 99 24.21 5.57 -5.78
N ASP A 100 25.32 4.88 -5.58
CA ASP A 100 25.33 3.43 -5.38
C ASP A 100 24.42 3.05 -4.18
N GLY A 101 23.60 2.03 -4.38
CA GLY A 101 22.67 1.53 -3.34
C GLY A 101 21.25 2.10 -3.43
N VAL A 102 21.02 3.22 -4.14
CA VAL A 102 19.67 3.81 -4.25
C VAL A 102 18.67 2.85 -4.89
N LEU A 103 19.10 2.13 -5.93
CA LEU A 103 18.22 1.13 -6.57
C LEU A 103 17.88 0.00 -5.60
N GLU A 104 18.88 -0.55 -4.91
CA GLU A 104 18.72 -1.65 -3.96
C GLU A 104 17.79 -1.27 -2.81
N ASP A 105 17.98 -0.10 -2.21
CA ASP A 105 17.14 0.41 -1.13
C ASP A 105 15.71 0.65 -1.60
N THR A 106 15.54 1.23 -2.79
CA THR A 106 14.22 1.45 -3.39
C THR A 106 13.52 0.13 -3.68
N MET A 107 14.23 -0.84 -4.25
CA MET A 107 13.69 -2.18 -4.54
C MET A 107 13.37 -2.96 -3.27
N ALA A 108 14.20 -2.84 -2.23
CA ALA A 108 13.96 -3.49 -0.94
C ALA A 108 12.60 -3.10 -0.37
N LEU A 109 12.29 -1.79 -0.35
CA LEU A 109 11.04 -1.28 0.21
C LEU A 109 9.86 -1.39 -0.76
N ASN A 110 10.03 -0.99 -2.03
CA ASN A 110 8.91 -0.86 -2.97
C ASN A 110 8.50 -2.19 -3.62
N LEU A 111 9.40 -3.19 -3.68
CA LEU A 111 9.12 -4.48 -4.32
C LEU A 111 9.32 -5.67 -3.39
N PHE A 112 10.50 -5.81 -2.76
CA PHE A 112 10.80 -7.03 -2.01
C PHE A 112 9.94 -7.14 -0.76
N SER A 113 9.64 -6.02 -0.09
CA SER A 113 8.73 -5.98 1.05
C SER A 113 7.32 -6.46 0.68
N PRO A 114 6.60 -5.87 -0.31
CA PRO A 114 5.32 -6.39 -0.77
C PRO A 114 5.37 -7.87 -1.16
N TYR A 115 6.42 -8.28 -1.84
CA TYR A 115 6.61 -9.68 -2.25
C TYR A 115 6.71 -10.63 -1.04
N HIS A 116 7.56 -10.32 -0.06
CA HIS A 116 7.76 -11.17 1.11
C HIS A 116 6.53 -11.20 2.02
N LEU A 117 5.92 -10.03 2.31
CA LEU A 117 4.73 -9.96 3.13
C LEU A 117 3.56 -10.73 2.48
N THR A 118 3.32 -10.47 1.20
CA THR A 118 2.28 -11.18 0.46
C THR A 118 2.49 -12.69 0.51
N ARG A 119 3.69 -13.20 0.23
CA ARG A 119 4.00 -14.63 0.29
C ARG A 119 3.79 -15.24 1.67
N THR A 120 4.06 -14.48 2.72
CA THR A 120 3.83 -14.95 4.09
C THR A 120 2.34 -15.10 4.40
N LEU A 121 1.50 -14.18 3.91
CA LEU A 121 0.07 -14.15 4.21
C LEU A 121 -0.78 -15.02 3.26
N LEU A 122 -0.32 -15.23 2.03
CA LEU A 122 -1.05 -15.96 0.98
C LEU A 122 -1.57 -17.34 1.40
N PRO A 123 -0.80 -18.22 2.09
CA PRO A 123 -1.29 -19.55 2.46
C PRO A 123 -2.59 -19.50 3.27
N SER A 124 -2.74 -18.54 4.18
CA SER A 124 -3.96 -18.33 4.97
C SER A 124 -5.15 -17.90 4.10
N MET A 125 -4.92 -16.98 3.14
CA MET A 125 -5.96 -16.54 2.20
C MET A 125 -6.35 -17.68 1.24
N MET A 126 -5.39 -18.44 0.72
CA MET A 126 -5.60 -19.57 -0.18
C MET A 126 -6.42 -20.68 0.50
N GLY A 127 -6.09 -21.02 1.76
CA GLY A 127 -6.81 -22.02 2.55
C GLY A 127 -8.29 -21.65 2.74
N ARG A 128 -8.60 -20.37 2.90
CA ARG A 128 -9.98 -19.86 3.03
C ARG A 128 -10.65 -19.58 1.68
N ARG A 129 -9.89 -19.65 0.57
CA ARG A 129 -10.34 -19.27 -0.78
C ARG A 129 -10.98 -17.88 -0.82
N LYS A 130 -10.45 -16.94 -0.06
CA LYS A 130 -10.97 -15.59 0.09
C LYS A 130 -9.86 -14.63 0.52
N GLY A 131 -9.73 -13.53 -0.18
CA GLY A 131 -8.78 -12.46 0.10
C GLY A 131 -8.79 -11.40 -0.98
N HIS A 132 -8.23 -10.24 -0.62
CA HIS A 132 -7.97 -9.18 -1.57
C HIS A 132 -6.60 -8.58 -1.29
N ILE A 133 -5.76 -8.49 -2.29
CA ILE A 133 -4.43 -7.87 -2.22
C ILE A 133 -4.48 -6.62 -3.08
N ILE A 134 -4.11 -5.49 -2.51
CA ILE A 134 -4.02 -4.22 -3.23
C ILE A 134 -2.58 -3.72 -3.13
N ASN A 135 -1.96 -3.50 -4.28
CA ASN A 135 -0.64 -2.93 -4.37
C ASN A 135 -0.74 -1.45 -4.79
N VAL A 136 -0.26 -0.55 -3.94
CA VAL A 136 -0.18 0.88 -4.27
C VAL A 136 1.06 1.09 -5.15
N CYS A 137 0.81 0.98 -6.42
CA CYS A 137 1.74 1.25 -7.50
C CYS A 137 1.93 2.76 -7.72
N SER A 138 2.06 3.21 -8.95
CA SER A 138 2.16 4.61 -9.36
C SER A 138 1.90 4.71 -10.86
N ILE A 139 1.63 5.91 -11.38
CA ILE A 139 1.76 6.16 -12.82
C ILE A 139 3.17 5.81 -13.33
N ALA A 140 4.19 5.91 -12.46
CA ALA A 140 5.54 5.42 -12.73
C ALA A 140 5.62 3.90 -13.02
N SER A 141 4.55 3.16 -12.84
CA SER A 141 4.51 1.71 -13.14
C SER A 141 4.30 1.40 -14.62
N PHE A 142 3.88 2.37 -15.44
CA PHE A 142 3.64 2.18 -16.87
C PHE A 142 4.20 3.32 -17.74
N MET A 143 4.70 4.40 -17.12
CA MET A 143 5.36 5.49 -17.83
C MET A 143 6.58 5.98 -17.05
N ALA A 144 7.66 6.27 -17.76
CA ALA A 144 8.86 6.86 -17.18
C ALA A 144 8.81 8.38 -17.31
N TYR A 145 9.49 9.07 -16.39
CA TYR A 145 9.64 10.51 -16.40
C TYR A 145 11.04 10.91 -15.92
N PRO A 146 11.52 12.10 -16.24
CA PRO A 146 12.83 12.58 -15.78
C PRO A 146 12.94 12.51 -14.24
N ASN A 147 14.11 12.15 -13.74
CA ASN A 147 14.39 11.96 -12.31
C ASN A 147 13.53 10.88 -11.60
N GLY A 148 12.96 9.96 -12.38
CA GLY A 148 12.21 8.82 -11.85
C GLY A 148 13.04 7.55 -11.63
N GLY A 149 14.30 7.51 -12.05
CA GLY A 149 15.30 6.46 -11.93
C GLY A 149 14.88 5.15 -11.26
N ALA A 150 15.50 4.85 -10.13
CA ALA A 150 15.23 3.64 -9.33
C ALA A 150 13.75 3.49 -8.95
N TYR A 151 13.06 4.60 -8.69
CA TYR A 151 11.63 4.57 -8.37
C TYR A 151 10.79 4.00 -9.51
N THR A 152 10.99 4.48 -10.74
CA THR A 152 10.29 3.96 -11.93
C THR A 152 10.53 2.47 -12.07
N ILE A 153 11.80 2.02 -11.99
CA ILE A 153 12.16 0.60 -12.06
C ILE A 153 11.38 -0.21 -11.02
N SER A 154 11.35 0.26 -9.77
CA SER A 154 10.67 -0.44 -8.68
C SER A 154 9.15 -0.52 -8.88
N LYS A 155 8.54 0.54 -9.41
CA LYS A 155 7.08 0.59 -9.62
C LYS A 155 6.64 -0.23 -10.85
N PHE A 156 7.45 -0.30 -11.93
CA PHE A 156 7.24 -1.27 -13.01
C PHE A 156 7.30 -2.70 -12.48
N ALA A 157 8.30 -3.00 -11.65
CA ALA A 157 8.46 -4.32 -11.06
C ALA A 157 7.29 -4.69 -10.14
N LEU A 158 6.76 -3.75 -9.33
CA LEU A 158 5.59 -3.97 -8.48
C LEU A 158 4.32 -4.25 -9.29
N LEU A 159 4.13 -3.55 -10.41
CA LEU A 159 3.02 -3.86 -11.34
C LEU A 159 3.19 -5.26 -11.94
N GLY A 160 4.41 -5.63 -12.32
CA GLY A 160 4.71 -6.99 -12.78
C GLY A 160 4.37 -8.06 -11.75
N LEU A 161 4.74 -7.85 -10.48
CA LEU A 161 4.37 -8.71 -9.37
C LEU A 161 2.84 -8.81 -9.23
N SER A 162 2.13 -7.68 -9.32
CA SER A 162 0.68 -7.64 -9.20
C SER A 162 -0.01 -8.46 -10.30
N LYS A 163 0.46 -8.34 -11.54
CA LYS A 163 -0.07 -9.11 -12.68
C LYS A 163 0.18 -10.61 -12.52
N ALA A 164 1.38 -11.01 -12.09
CA ALA A 164 1.70 -12.41 -11.81
C ALA A 164 0.80 -12.98 -10.70
N LEU A 165 0.69 -12.26 -9.57
CA LEU A 165 -0.20 -12.65 -8.47
C LEU A 165 -1.66 -12.75 -8.93
N ARG A 166 -2.14 -11.84 -9.76
CA ARG A 166 -3.50 -11.87 -10.27
C ARG A 166 -3.79 -13.19 -11.02
N GLU A 167 -2.89 -13.60 -11.91
CA GLU A 167 -3.04 -14.86 -12.65
C GLU A 167 -2.98 -16.08 -11.74
N GLU A 168 -2.01 -16.13 -10.85
CA GLU A 168 -1.81 -17.26 -9.94
C GLU A 168 -2.94 -17.42 -8.91
N MET A 169 -3.56 -16.31 -8.47
CA MET A 169 -4.54 -16.30 -7.39
C MET A 169 -5.99 -16.45 -7.83
N LYS A 170 -6.29 -16.33 -9.13
CA LYS A 170 -7.63 -16.58 -9.68
C LYS A 170 -8.25 -17.91 -9.22
N PRO A 171 -7.54 -19.05 -9.30
CA PRO A 171 -8.10 -20.35 -8.90
C PRO A 171 -8.44 -20.44 -7.41
N TYR A 172 -7.87 -19.54 -6.60
CA TYR A 172 -8.08 -19.51 -5.14
C TYR A 172 -9.12 -18.47 -4.70
N GLY A 173 -9.77 -17.77 -5.65
CA GLY A 173 -10.78 -16.75 -5.32
C GLY A 173 -10.19 -15.50 -4.63
N ILE A 174 -8.88 -15.26 -4.78
CA ILE A 174 -8.20 -14.09 -4.24
C ILE A 174 -8.11 -13.02 -5.33
N ARG A 175 -8.56 -11.81 -5.00
CA ARG A 175 -8.47 -10.66 -5.89
C ARG A 175 -7.13 -9.96 -5.74
N VAL A 176 -6.62 -9.42 -6.82
CA VAL A 176 -5.40 -8.58 -6.81
C VAL A 176 -5.70 -7.33 -7.61
N THR A 177 -5.45 -6.16 -7.01
CA THR A 177 -5.67 -4.85 -7.60
C THR A 177 -4.39 -4.04 -7.55
N SER A 178 -4.04 -3.42 -8.68
CA SER A 178 -2.97 -2.42 -8.77
C SER A 178 -3.59 -1.03 -8.80
N VAL A 179 -3.25 -0.18 -7.86
CA VAL A 179 -3.68 1.23 -7.86
C VAL A 179 -2.50 2.09 -8.26
N MET A 180 -2.66 2.88 -9.31
CA MET A 180 -1.62 3.69 -9.92
C MET A 180 -1.95 5.19 -9.77
N PRO A 181 -1.67 5.78 -8.60
CA PRO A 181 -1.89 7.21 -8.39
C PRO A 181 -0.85 8.03 -9.16
N GLY A 182 -1.29 9.17 -9.67
CA GLY A 182 -0.43 10.30 -10.02
C GLY A 182 -0.06 11.13 -8.78
N ALA A 183 0.29 12.38 -9.00
CA ALA A 183 0.74 13.29 -7.95
C ALA A 183 -0.34 13.46 -6.86
N THR A 184 -0.05 12.96 -5.66
CA THR A 184 -0.94 12.94 -4.49
C THR A 184 -0.22 13.57 -3.31
N TRP A 185 -0.89 14.40 -2.53
CA TRP A 185 -0.32 15.02 -1.34
C TRP A 185 0.28 13.97 -0.39
N SER A 186 1.55 14.15 -0.08
CA SER A 186 2.30 13.28 0.83
C SER A 186 3.50 14.03 1.40
N ALA A 187 4.13 13.45 2.41
CA ALA A 187 5.37 14.02 2.95
C ALA A 187 6.54 14.09 1.93
N SER A 188 6.44 13.40 0.81
CA SER A 188 7.44 13.45 -0.26
C SER A 188 7.49 14.80 -0.99
N TRP A 189 6.42 15.59 -0.91
CA TRP A 189 6.35 16.91 -1.53
C TRP A 189 6.96 18.01 -0.68
N GLY A 190 7.19 17.77 0.65
CA GLY A 190 7.75 18.77 1.56
C GLY A 190 6.95 20.07 1.55
N ASP A 191 7.67 21.20 1.50
CA ASP A 191 7.10 22.56 1.40
C ASP A 191 6.96 23.02 -0.07
N ALA A 192 6.74 22.10 -1.00
CA ALA A 192 6.60 22.43 -2.42
C ALA A 192 5.46 23.44 -2.63
N PRO A 193 5.69 24.56 -3.32
CA PRO A 193 4.74 25.67 -3.42
C PRO A 193 3.67 25.41 -4.50
N TYR A 194 3.02 24.25 -4.43
CA TYR A 194 1.91 23.94 -5.34
C TYR A 194 0.59 24.46 -4.77
N PRO A 195 -0.32 24.95 -5.61
CA PRO A 195 -1.70 25.23 -5.22
C PRO A 195 -2.37 23.98 -4.64
N ASP A 196 -3.30 24.14 -3.68
CA ASP A 196 -3.98 23.04 -2.99
C ASP A 196 -4.72 22.09 -3.94
N ASP A 197 -5.20 22.60 -5.06
CA ASP A 197 -5.93 21.83 -6.09
C ASP A 197 -5.02 21.18 -7.15
N ARG A 198 -3.70 21.36 -7.05
CA ARG A 198 -2.75 20.83 -8.05
C ARG A 198 -2.39 19.36 -7.82
N LEU A 199 -2.45 18.93 -6.58
CA LEU A 199 -2.19 17.56 -6.17
C LEU A 199 -3.49 16.90 -5.67
N MET A 200 -3.66 15.62 -5.93
CA MET A 200 -4.82 14.90 -5.40
C MET A 200 -4.74 14.80 -3.87
N PRO A 201 -5.84 14.98 -3.14
CA PRO A 201 -5.88 14.59 -1.74
C PRO A 201 -5.76 13.05 -1.61
N PRO A 202 -5.06 12.54 -0.59
CA PRO A 202 -4.93 11.10 -0.37
C PRO A 202 -6.29 10.41 -0.11
N GLU A 203 -7.29 11.15 0.32
CA GLU A 203 -8.66 10.70 0.56
C GLU A 203 -9.34 10.24 -0.73
N ASP A 204 -9.10 10.89 -1.87
CA ASP A 204 -9.65 10.46 -3.17
C ASP A 204 -9.08 9.10 -3.59
N VAL A 205 -7.78 8.90 -3.35
CA VAL A 205 -7.14 7.60 -3.60
C VAL A 205 -7.69 6.53 -2.64
N ALA A 206 -7.94 6.91 -1.38
CA ALA A 206 -8.52 6.01 -0.40
C ALA A 206 -9.95 5.59 -0.77
N GLU A 207 -10.81 6.53 -1.20
CA GLU A 207 -12.19 6.24 -1.63
C GLU A 207 -12.21 5.21 -2.76
N ILE A 208 -11.39 5.41 -3.78
CA ILE A 208 -11.28 4.46 -4.90
C ILE A 208 -10.79 3.08 -4.43
N ILE A 209 -9.78 3.02 -3.57
CA ILE A 209 -9.27 1.76 -3.00
C ILE A 209 -10.38 1.03 -2.23
N VAL A 210 -11.02 1.71 -1.30
CA VAL A 210 -12.04 1.11 -0.43
C VAL A 210 -13.28 0.71 -1.23
N SER A 211 -13.67 1.46 -2.27
CA SER A 211 -14.78 1.09 -3.15
C SER A 211 -14.62 -0.30 -3.78
N THR A 212 -13.39 -0.73 -4.08
CA THR A 212 -13.13 -2.06 -4.66
C THR A 212 -13.45 -3.20 -3.70
N THR A 213 -13.44 -2.94 -2.39
CA THR A 213 -13.72 -3.95 -1.36
C THR A 213 -15.23 -4.29 -1.28
N ARG A 214 -16.10 -3.38 -1.73
CA ARG A 214 -17.55 -3.51 -1.68
C ARG A 214 -18.13 -4.34 -2.84
N LEU A 215 -17.30 -4.66 -3.84
CA LEU A 215 -17.74 -5.44 -5.00
C LEU A 215 -17.98 -6.91 -4.64
N SER A 216 -18.89 -7.52 -5.38
CA SER A 216 -19.18 -8.95 -5.25
C SER A 216 -17.93 -9.81 -5.55
N ALA A 217 -17.94 -11.05 -5.08
CA ALA A 217 -16.85 -12.00 -5.35
C ALA A 217 -16.68 -12.35 -6.85
N ALA A 218 -17.69 -12.09 -7.67
CA ALA A 218 -17.63 -12.32 -9.11
C ALA A 218 -16.81 -11.27 -9.88
N SER A 219 -16.50 -10.13 -9.22
CA SER A 219 -15.84 -9.00 -9.88
C SER A 219 -14.46 -8.75 -9.29
N ALA A 220 -13.48 -8.48 -10.13
CA ALA A 220 -12.16 -8.02 -9.74
C ALA A 220 -11.80 -6.76 -10.51
N VAL A 221 -11.47 -5.70 -9.79
CA VAL A 221 -10.81 -4.52 -10.37
C VAL A 221 -9.32 -4.84 -10.42
N GLU A 222 -8.75 -4.89 -11.61
CA GLU A 222 -7.36 -5.30 -11.80
C GLU A 222 -6.39 -4.12 -11.74
N GLU A 223 -6.77 -3.02 -12.40
CA GLU A 223 -5.95 -1.81 -12.50
C GLU A 223 -6.82 -0.57 -12.31
N ILE A 224 -6.32 0.37 -11.52
CA ILE A 224 -6.93 1.69 -11.33
C ILE A 224 -5.86 2.75 -11.59
N ILE A 225 -6.14 3.65 -12.50
CA ILE A 225 -5.32 4.84 -12.74
C ILE A 225 -6.12 6.04 -12.27
N ILE A 226 -5.55 6.81 -11.34
CA ILE A 226 -6.13 8.06 -10.84
C ILE A 226 -5.07 9.16 -10.90
N ARG A 227 -5.38 10.28 -11.52
CA ARG A 227 -4.42 11.37 -11.77
C ARG A 227 -5.04 12.71 -11.45
N PRO A 228 -4.22 13.73 -11.10
CA PRO A 228 -4.73 15.09 -10.97
C PRO A 228 -5.50 15.54 -12.20
N GLN A 229 -6.58 16.30 -12.02
CA GLN A 229 -7.42 16.77 -13.12
C GLN A 229 -6.62 17.54 -14.19
N LEU A 230 -5.60 18.28 -13.78
CA LEU A 230 -4.73 19.05 -14.67
C LEU A 230 -3.51 18.25 -15.21
N GLY A 231 -3.49 16.93 -15.01
CA GLY A 231 -2.37 16.05 -15.39
C GLY A 231 -1.26 16.00 -14.34
N ASP A 232 -0.17 15.30 -14.64
CA ASP A 232 0.96 15.15 -13.71
C ASP A 232 1.86 16.40 -13.68
N LEU A 233 2.78 16.43 -12.71
CA LEU A 233 3.79 17.49 -12.53
C LEU A 233 5.08 17.14 -13.26
#